data_8f0230ce1424aac16929700e3a35b72e
#
_entry.id   8f0230ce1424aac16929700e3a35b72e
#
_cell.length_a   1.000
_cell.length_b   1.000
_cell.length_c   1.000
_cell.angle_alpha   90.00
_cell.angle_beta   90.00
_cell.angle_gamma   90.00
#
_symmetry.space_group_name_H-M   'P 1'
#
loop_
_entity.id
_entity.type
_entity.pdbx_description
1 polymer ?
#
loop_
_entity_poly.entity_id
_entity_poly.type
_entity_poly.pdbx_seq_one_letter_code
_entity_poly.pdbx_strand_id
1 'polypeptide(L)'
;PADANEVAAAWRAIMADAGHPTALILSRQALPTLDRTKYASADGLAKGAYVLADSENPEVILIATGSEVSLALAAHDKLVAQGVA
;
A
#
# COMPACT_ATOMS: atom_id res chain seq x y z
N PRO A 1 -0.69 -6.30 -4.56
CA PRO A 1 0.39 -5.34 -4.24
C PRO A 1 0.21 -4.02 -4.98
N ALA A 2 0.57 -2.91 -4.31
CA ALA A 2 0.43 -1.56 -4.85
C ALA A 2 1.63 -1.14 -5.71
N ASP A 3 2.81 -1.66 -5.42
CA ASP A 3 4.05 -1.28 -6.09
C ASP A 3 5.10 -2.40 -6.05
N ALA A 4 6.28 -2.13 -6.61
CA ALA A 4 7.37 -3.09 -6.65
C ALA A 4 7.87 -3.47 -5.25
N ASN A 5 7.86 -2.56 -4.29
CA ASN A 5 8.26 -2.84 -2.91
C ASN A 5 7.33 -3.86 -2.27
N GLU A 6 6.01 -3.70 -2.48
CA GLU A 6 5.03 -4.65 -1.97
C GLU A 6 5.11 -6.01 -2.69
N VAL A 7 5.46 -6.04 -3.96
CA VAL A 7 5.70 -7.31 -4.68
C VAL A 7 6.84 -8.07 -4.02
N ALA A 8 7.95 -7.41 -3.71
CA ALA A 8 9.07 -8.04 -3.01
C ALA A 8 8.67 -8.53 -1.61
N ALA A 9 7.92 -7.73 -0.85
CA ALA A 9 7.41 -8.12 0.46
C ALA A 9 6.44 -9.29 0.37
N ALA A 10 5.58 -9.31 -0.66
CA ALA A 10 4.65 -10.42 -0.90
C ALA A 10 5.39 -11.73 -1.18
N TRP A 11 6.43 -11.71 -2.01
CA TRP A 11 7.25 -12.89 -2.27
C TRP A 11 7.90 -13.43 -0.99
N ARG A 12 8.42 -12.56 -0.14
CA ARG A 12 8.98 -12.97 1.16
C ARG A 12 7.92 -13.65 2.04
N ALA A 13 6.73 -13.06 2.11
CA ALA A 13 5.62 -13.63 2.89
C ALA A 13 5.17 -14.98 2.35
N ILE A 14 5.07 -15.13 1.02
CA ILE A 14 4.69 -16.38 0.34
C ILE A 14 5.72 -17.47 0.62
N MET A 15 7.00 -17.17 0.50
CA MET A 15 8.07 -18.14 0.71
C MET A 15 8.20 -18.55 2.18
N ALA A 16 7.83 -17.68 3.11
CA ALA A 16 7.80 -17.99 4.54
C ALA A 16 6.62 -18.90 4.91
N ASP A 17 5.51 -18.84 4.17
CA ASP A 17 4.31 -19.66 4.38
C ASP A 17 4.22 -20.73 3.30
N ALA A 18 4.98 -21.80 3.45
CA ALA A 18 5.02 -22.92 2.51
C ALA A 18 3.88 -23.93 2.70
N GLY A 19 2.98 -23.71 3.66
CA GLY A 19 1.89 -24.64 3.99
C GLY A 19 0.68 -24.57 3.08
N HIS A 20 0.59 -23.53 2.22
CA HIS A 20 -0.57 -23.27 1.37
C HIS A 20 -0.15 -22.86 -0.05
N PRO A 21 -0.94 -23.20 -1.08
CA PRO A 21 -0.77 -22.57 -2.39
C PRO A 21 -1.18 -21.09 -2.30
N THR A 22 -0.42 -20.23 -2.99
CA THR A 22 -0.71 -18.77 -3.01
C THR A 22 -0.71 -18.29 -4.45
N ALA A 23 -1.72 -17.48 -4.81
CA ALA A 23 -1.78 -16.78 -6.07
C ALA A 23 -1.46 -15.31 -5.84
N LEU A 24 -0.51 -14.79 -6.60
CA LEU A 24 -0.13 -13.37 -6.57
C LEU A 24 -0.69 -12.69 -7.81
N ILE A 25 -1.69 -11.83 -7.60
CA ILE A 25 -2.39 -11.13 -8.69
C ILE A 25 -1.76 -9.76 -8.86
N LEU A 26 -1.23 -9.51 -10.05
CA LEU A 26 -0.47 -8.30 -10.36
C LEU A 26 -1.19 -7.46 -11.42
N SER A 27 -0.93 -6.16 -11.41
CA SER A 27 -1.42 -5.23 -12.43
C SER A 27 -0.58 -5.31 -13.68
N ARG A 28 -1.20 -5.15 -14.85
CA ARG A 28 -0.50 -5.08 -16.14
C ARG A 28 0.08 -3.71 -16.42
N GLN A 29 -0.60 -2.64 -15.94
CA GLN A 29 -0.13 -1.28 -16.14
C GLN A 29 1.09 -0.98 -15.26
N ALA A 30 1.90 -0.02 -15.71
CA ALA A 30 2.98 0.50 -14.91
C ALA A 30 2.41 1.27 -13.71
N LEU A 31 2.89 0.95 -12.52
CA LEU A 31 2.50 1.62 -11.28
C LEU A 31 3.71 2.34 -10.68
N PRO A 32 3.52 3.51 -10.05
CA PRO A 32 4.63 4.20 -9.40
C PRO A 32 5.16 3.39 -8.22
N THR A 33 6.48 3.33 -8.11
CA THR A 33 7.15 2.80 -6.91
C THR A 33 7.16 3.88 -5.84
N LEU A 34 6.50 3.60 -4.71
CA LEU A 34 6.33 4.59 -3.66
C LEU A 34 7.62 4.81 -2.88
N ASP A 35 7.85 6.07 -2.48
CA ASP A 35 8.97 6.45 -1.63
C ASP A 35 8.70 6.02 -0.19
N ARG A 36 9.36 4.96 0.26
CA ARG A 36 9.18 4.41 1.61
C ARG A 36 9.93 5.18 2.70
N THR A 37 10.62 6.24 2.34
CA THR A 37 11.08 7.23 3.32
C THR A 37 9.97 8.19 3.70
N LYS A 38 9.02 8.42 2.80
CA LYS A 38 7.84 9.27 3.02
C LYS A 38 6.65 8.46 3.55
N TYR A 39 6.46 7.24 3.07
CA TYR A 39 5.37 6.35 3.45
C TYR A 39 5.87 5.18 4.28
N ALA A 40 4.94 4.46 4.93
CA ALA A 40 5.29 3.30 5.74
C ALA A 40 5.97 2.19 4.92
N SER A 41 6.79 1.39 5.59
CA SER A 41 7.49 0.27 4.98
C SER A 41 6.52 -0.75 4.36
N ALA A 42 6.88 -1.28 3.18
CA ALA A 42 6.14 -2.34 2.52
C ALA A 42 6.08 -3.64 3.33
N ASP A 43 6.91 -3.80 4.35
CA ASP A 43 6.88 -4.96 5.25
C ASP A 43 5.54 -5.08 5.99
N GLY A 44 4.79 -3.99 6.10
CA GLY A 44 3.42 -4.01 6.61
C GLY A 44 2.47 -4.93 5.86
N LEU A 45 2.78 -5.25 4.59
CA LEU A 45 2.00 -6.19 3.78
C LEU A 45 1.81 -7.55 4.48
N ALA A 46 2.79 -8.01 5.24
CA ALA A 46 2.71 -9.29 5.96
C ALA A 46 1.59 -9.32 7.00
N LYS A 47 1.08 -8.17 7.41
CA LYS A 47 -0.07 -8.03 8.33
C LYS A 47 -1.42 -8.10 7.63
N GLY A 48 -1.44 -8.17 6.31
CA GLY A 48 -2.64 -8.14 5.47
C GLY A 48 -3.04 -6.73 5.08
N ALA A 49 -3.20 -5.85 6.04
CA ALA A 49 -3.45 -4.43 5.82
C ALA A 49 -2.58 -3.60 6.77
N TYR A 50 -2.22 -2.41 6.37
CA TYR A 50 -1.40 -1.52 7.18
C TYR A 50 -1.65 -0.06 6.83
N VAL A 51 -1.31 0.84 7.75
CA VAL A 51 -1.42 2.28 7.54
C VAL A 51 -0.22 2.75 6.72
N LEU A 52 -0.46 3.14 5.48
CA LEU A 52 0.57 3.59 4.56
C LEU A 52 0.96 5.05 4.79
N ALA A 53 -0.04 5.91 4.96
CA ALA A 53 0.12 7.32 5.29
C ALA A 53 -0.84 7.65 6.44
N ASP A 54 -0.34 8.27 7.49
CA ASP A 54 -1.12 8.58 8.67
C ASP A 54 -1.25 10.10 8.86
N SER A 55 -2.24 10.50 9.65
CA SER A 55 -2.41 11.89 10.08
C SER A 55 -2.91 11.93 11.53
N GLU A 56 -2.62 13.03 12.22
CA GLU A 56 -3.15 13.25 13.57
C GLU A 56 -4.67 13.48 13.51
N ASN A 57 -5.42 12.79 14.38
CA ASN A 57 -6.88 12.91 14.48
C ASN A 57 -7.57 12.79 13.12
N PRO A 58 -7.46 11.65 12.43
CA PRO A 58 -8.03 11.51 11.10
C PRO A 58 -9.54 11.65 11.10
N GLU A 59 -10.06 12.42 10.14
CA GLU A 59 -11.50 12.60 9.92
C GLU A 59 -12.03 11.62 8.88
N VAL A 60 -11.15 11.16 7.97
CA VAL A 60 -11.47 10.24 6.86
C VAL A 60 -10.42 9.15 6.79
N ILE A 61 -10.85 7.94 6.51
CA ILE A 61 -9.96 6.81 6.24
C ILE A 61 -10.15 6.38 4.78
N LEU A 62 -9.07 6.40 4.00
CA LEU A 62 -9.05 5.90 2.64
C LEU A 62 -8.49 4.49 2.62
N ILE A 63 -9.21 3.55 2.03
CA ILE A 63 -8.79 2.15 1.92
C ILE A 63 -8.64 1.82 0.44
N ALA A 64 -7.48 1.30 0.06
CA ALA A 64 -7.18 0.97 -1.33
C ALA A 64 -6.26 -0.25 -1.42
N THR A 65 -6.27 -0.90 -2.57
CA THR A 65 -5.42 -2.06 -2.85
C THR A 65 -4.95 -2.00 -4.31
N GLY A 66 -3.79 -2.60 -4.59
CA GLY A 66 -3.27 -2.72 -5.94
C GLY A 66 -3.07 -1.38 -6.65
N SER A 67 -3.56 -1.30 -7.88
CA SER A 67 -3.42 -0.10 -8.73
C SER A 67 -4.15 1.14 -8.18
N GLU A 68 -5.08 0.97 -7.26
CA GLU A 68 -5.86 2.07 -6.71
C GLU A 68 -5.14 2.81 -5.57
N VAL A 69 -4.05 2.26 -5.04
CA VAL A 69 -3.30 2.89 -3.95
C VAL A 69 -2.73 4.24 -4.37
N SER A 70 -2.16 4.36 -5.57
CA SER A 70 -1.64 5.65 -6.05
C SER A 70 -2.76 6.69 -6.21
N LEU A 71 -3.95 6.25 -6.62
CA LEU A 71 -5.12 7.12 -6.68
C LEU A 71 -5.56 7.60 -5.28
N ALA A 72 -5.57 6.69 -4.30
CA ALA A 72 -5.90 7.02 -2.93
C ALA A 72 -4.89 8.01 -2.32
N LEU A 73 -3.60 7.85 -2.63
CA LEU A 73 -2.57 8.80 -2.19
C LEU A 73 -2.76 10.19 -2.82
N ALA A 74 -3.11 10.26 -4.10
CA ALA A 74 -3.42 11.52 -4.76
C ALA A 74 -4.65 12.19 -4.13
N ALA A 75 -5.67 11.42 -3.77
CA ALA A 75 -6.84 11.93 -3.05
C ALA A 75 -6.46 12.41 -1.64
N HIS A 76 -5.62 11.67 -0.93
CA HIS A 76 -5.09 12.07 0.37
C HIS A 76 -4.40 13.43 0.31
N ASP A 77 -3.51 13.63 -0.66
CA ASP A 77 -2.80 14.90 -0.83
C ASP A 77 -3.76 16.07 -1.09
N LYS A 78 -4.81 15.84 -1.89
CA LYS A 78 -5.83 16.87 -2.13
C LYS A 78 -6.64 17.18 -0.88
N LEU A 79 -7.01 16.19 -0.09
CA LEU A 79 -7.75 16.40 1.16
C LEU A 79 -6.91 17.15 2.17
N VAL A 80 -5.63 16.81 2.32
CA VAL A 80 -4.71 17.53 3.19
C VAL A 80 -4.58 18.99 2.77
N ALA A 81 -4.49 19.27 1.46
CA ALA A 81 -4.43 20.63 0.94
C ALA A 81 -5.71 21.43 1.23
N GLN A 82 -6.85 20.75 1.42
CA GLN A 82 -8.13 21.36 1.81
C GLN A 82 -8.34 21.42 3.31
N GLY A 83 -7.37 21.01 4.12
CA GLY A 83 -7.44 21.01 5.57
C GLY A 83 -8.22 19.84 6.17
N VAL A 84 -8.46 18.78 5.41
CA VAL A 84 -9.10 17.55 5.90
C VAL A 84 -8.03 16.56 6.34
N ALA A 85 -8.15 16.09 7.55
CA ALA A 85 -7.20 15.13 8.12
C ALA A 85 -7.58 13.68 7.82
#